data_cbba38cb5edfce7947721cf67d41f84c
#
_entry.id   cbba38cb5edfce7947721cf67d41f84c
#
_cell.length_a   1.000
_cell.length_b   1.000
_cell.length_c   1.000
_cell.angle_alpha   90.00
_cell.angle_beta   90.00
_cell.angle_gamma   90.00
#
_symmetry.space_group_name_H-M   'P 1'
#
loop_
_entity.id
_entity.type
_entity.pdbx_description
1 polymer ?
#
loop_
_entity_poly.entity_id
_entity_poly.type
_entity_poly.pdbx_seq_one_letter_code
_entity_poly.pdbx_strand_id
1 'polypeptide(L)'
;GLGCNNFGGASSSAHVRAYGALGLEETRAVVEAAFDAGVTFFDTANIYGEGGSERFLGEILADRRDDVVIGTKWGAGEADDVAWGSRAYIRTAVENSLRRLRTDYIDLYQLHWPDPKTPLEETLEALDELVREGKVRYLGSSHFTGWEVVDADWVARTHGYERMVAAQ
;
A
#
# COMPACT_ATOMS: atom_id res chain seq x y z
N GLY A 1 1.40 -2.10 -14.92
CA GLY A 1 0.70 -1.46 -13.81
C GLY A 1 0.60 0.04 -13.97
N LEU A 2 -0.29 0.66 -13.25
CA LEU A 2 -0.48 2.10 -13.20
C LEU A 2 -0.09 2.61 -11.81
N GLY A 3 0.87 3.56 -11.74
CA GLY A 3 1.20 4.29 -10.52
C GLY A 3 0.20 5.40 -10.27
N CYS A 4 -0.32 5.49 -9.04
CA CYS A 4 -1.44 6.35 -8.65
C CYS A 4 -1.02 7.49 -7.69
N ASN A 5 0.26 7.89 -7.70
CA ASN A 5 0.80 8.87 -6.77
C ASN A 5 0.30 10.31 -6.98
N ASN A 6 -0.27 10.61 -8.14
CA ASN A 6 -0.88 11.91 -8.47
C ASN A 6 -2.40 11.92 -8.35
N PHE A 7 -3.02 10.82 -7.91
CA PHE A 7 -4.45 10.76 -7.62
C PHE A 7 -4.75 11.32 -6.23
N GLY A 8 -5.97 11.80 -6.01
CA GLY A 8 -6.43 12.19 -4.68
C GLY A 8 -6.75 13.67 -4.51
N GLY A 9 -6.70 14.46 -5.58
CA GLY A 9 -7.00 15.88 -5.55
C GLY A 9 -5.90 16.73 -4.90
N ALA A 10 -6.20 18.01 -4.65
CA ALA A 10 -5.25 18.94 -4.07
C ALA A 10 -4.85 18.51 -2.65
N SER A 11 -3.56 18.39 -2.41
CA SER A 11 -2.95 18.09 -1.11
C SER A 11 -1.91 19.15 -0.77
N SER A 12 -1.70 19.38 0.51
CA SER A 12 -0.66 20.30 1.01
C SER A 12 0.76 19.77 0.80
N SER A 13 0.93 18.48 0.47
CA SER A 13 2.23 17.85 0.35
C SER A 13 3.05 18.43 -0.81
N ALA A 14 4.38 18.54 -0.61
CA ALA A 14 5.32 18.98 -1.64
C ALA A 14 5.32 18.02 -2.85
N HIS A 15 5.03 16.75 -2.62
CA HIS A 15 4.96 15.72 -3.64
C HIS A 15 3.85 15.99 -4.67
N VAL A 16 2.63 16.28 -4.18
CA VAL A 16 1.50 16.63 -5.04
C VAL A 16 1.78 17.89 -5.85
N ARG A 17 2.48 18.89 -5.27
CA ARG A 17 2.88 20.08 -6.00
C ARG A 17 3.88 19.81 -7.13
N ALA A 18 4.71 18.79 -6.99
CA ALA A 18 5.71 18.43 -7.99
C ALA A 18 5.15 17.62 -9.17
N TYR A 19 4.17 16.73 -8.91
CA TYR A 19 3.65 15.78 -9.90
C TYR A 19 2.22 16.08 -10.38
N GLY A 20 1.61 17.16 -9.87
CA GLY A 20 0.22 17.50 -10.13
C GLY A 20 -0.76 16.65 -9.28
N ALA A 21 -1.97 17.12 -9.22
CA ALA A 21 -3.05 16.46 -8.50
C ALA A 21 -4.24 16.29 -9.45
N LEU A 22 -4.65 15.05 -9.67
CA LEU A 22 -5.86 14.75 -10.42
C LEU A 22 -7.05 14.66 -9.46
N GLY A 23 -8.14 15.35 -9.82
CA GLY A 23 -9.43 15.20 -9.16
C GLY A 23 -10.09 13.86 -9.51
N LEU A 24 -11.26 13.62 -8.92
CA LEU A 24 -11.96 12.34 -9.09
C LEU A 24 -12.28 12.01 -10.56
N GLU A 25 -12.83 12.97 -11.31
CA GLU A 25 -13.24 12.75 -12.71
C GLU A 25 -12.04 12.53 -13.65
N GLU A 26 -10.96 13.28 -13.43
CA GLU A 26 -9.73 13.10 -14.19
C GLU A 26 -9.07 11.75 -13.86
N THR A 27 -9.07 11.36 -12.58
CA THR A 27 -8.60 10.05 -12.14
C THR A 27 -9.43 8.94 -12.77
N ARG A 28 -10.75 9.08 -12.80
CA ARG A 28 -11.67 8.12 -13.45
C ARG A 28 -11.32 7.92 -14.90
N ALA A 29 -11.16 9.00 -15.66
CA ALA A 29 -10.81 8.92 -17.09
C ALA A 29 -9.47 8.19 -17.31
N VAL A 30 -8.46 8.43 -16.46
CA VAL A 30 -7.16 7.75 -16.54
C VAL A 30 -7.28 6.27 -16.19
N VAL A 31 -8.01 5.92 -15.12
CA VAL A 31 -8.21 4.52 -14.69
C VAL A 31 -8.99 3.72 -15.74
N GLU A 32 -10.05 4.29 -16.31
CA GLU A 32 -10.85 3.64 -17.36
C GLU A 32 -10.01 3.42 -18.63
N ALA A 33 -9.26 4.43 -19.07
CA ALA A 33 -8.37 4.29 -20.24
C ALA A 33 -7.27 3.24 -20.01
N ALA A 34 -6.72 3.16 -18.80
CA ALA A 34 -5.74 2.14 -18.43
C ALA A 34 -6.37 0.74 -18.44
N PHE A 35 -7.57 0.59 -17.89
CA PHE A 35 -8.29 -0.68 -17.87
C PHE A 35 -8.65 -1.16 -19.29
N ASP A 36 -9.12 -0.26 -20.15
CA ASP A 36 -9.43 -0.55 -21.56
C ASP A 36 -8.16 -0.97 -22.34
N ALA A 37 -6.98 -0.47 -21.92
CA ALA A 37 -5.69 -0.89 -22.45
C ALA A 37 -5.16 -2.20 -21.85
N GLY A 38 -5.94 -2.89 -21.00
CA GLY A 38 -5.56 -4.15 -20.36
C GLY A 38 -4.70 -4.01 -19.12
N VAL A 39 -4.59 -2.81 -18.53
CA VAL A 39 -3.91 -2.60 -17.24
C VAL A 39 -4.84 -2.98 -16.10
N THR A 40 -4.44 -3.99 -15.33
CA THR A 40 -5.22 -4.50 -14.18
C THR A 40 -4.53 -4.28 -12.84
N PHE A 41 -3.26 -3.86 -12.80
CA PHE A 41 -2.53 -3.58 -11.56
C PHE A 41 -2.45 -2.07 -11.29
N PHE A 42 -2.97 -1.65 -10.13
CA PHE A 42 -3.00 -0.26 -9.66
C PHE A 42 -2.17 -0.14 -8.39
N ASP A 43 -1.11 0.68 -8.43
CA ASP A 43 -0.17 0.88 -7.33
C ASP A 43 -0.41 2.22 -6.65
N THR A 44 -0.91 2.20 -5.42
CA THR A 44 -1.20 3.38 -4.60
C THR A 44 -0.44 3.35 -3.26
N ALA A 45 -0.76 4.25 -2.35
CA ALA A 45 -0.28 4.29 -0.97
C ALA A 45 -1.23 5.11 -0.09
N ASN A 46 -1.20 4.86 1.21
CA ASN A 46 -2.01 5.56 2.21
C ASN A 46 -1.75 7.08 2.25
N ILE A 47 -0.54 7.52 1.89
CA ILE A 47 -0.15 8.94 1.90
C ILE A 47 -0.49 9.68 0.60
N TYR A 48 -0.77 8.97 -0.51
CA TYR A 48 -1.02 9.64 -1.78
C TYR A 48 -2.32 10.43 -1.74
N GLY A 49 -2.19 11.75 -1.93
CA GLY A 49 -3.32 12.66 -1.79
C GLY A 49 -3.97 12.61 -0.39
N GLU A 50 -3.18 12.33 0.67
CA GLU A 50 -3.68 12.17 2.05
C GLU A 50 -4.78 11.09 2.14
N GLY A 51 -4.56 9.98 1.47
CA GLY A 51 -5.50 8.87 1.32
C GLY A 51 -6.56 9.09 0.23
N GLY A 52 -6.48 10.20 -0.51
CA GLY A 52 -7.37 10.51 -1.62
C GLY A 52 -7.25 9.52 -2.76
N SER A 53 -6.03 9.10 -3.08
CA SER A 53 -5.78 8.10 -4.12
C SER A 53 -6.49 6.78 -3.83
N GLU A 54 -6.40 6.25 -2.60
CA GLU A 54 -7.13 5.04 -2.20
C GLU A 54 -8.65 5.25 -2.26
N ARG A 55 -9.16 6.42 -1.81
CA ARG A 55 -10.61 6.73 -1.90
C ARG A 55 -11.12 6.77 -3.32
N PHE A 56 -10.37 7.39 -4.24
CA PHE A 56 -10.75 7.47 -5.64
C PHE A 56 -10.72 6.10 -6.31
N LEU A 57 -9.67 5.31 -6.09
CA LEU A 57 -9.60 3.93 -6.60
C LEU A 57 -10.74 3.07 -6.05
N GLY A 58 -11.01 3.15 -4.75
CA GLY A 58 -12.11 2.41 -4.12
C GLY A 58 -13.50 2.78 -4.65
N GLU A 59 -13.69 4.03 -5.10
CA GLU A 59 -14.92 4.45 -5.75
C GLU A 59 -15.01 4.00 -7.22
N ILE A 60 -13.92 4.20 -7.96
CA ILE A 60 -13.90 3.93 -9.41
C ILE A 60 -13.94 2.43 -9.72
N LEU A 61 -13.27 1.62 -8.88
CA LEU A 61 -13.10 0.18 -9.09
C LEU A 61 -14.09 -0.69 -8.29
N ALA A 62 -15.07 -0.08 -7.60
CA ALA A 62 -16.02 -0.79 -6.75
C ALA A 62 -16.72 -1.97 -7.46
N ASP A 63 -17.18 -1.76 -8.68
CA ASP A 63 -17.90 -2.76 -9.47
C ASP A 63 -16.98 -3.73 -10.23
N ARG A 64 -15.66 -3.54 -10.13
CA ARG A 64 -14.62 -4.29 -10.84
C ARG A 64 -13.52 -4.81 -9.90
N ARG A 65 -13.80 -4.85 -8.60
CA ARG A 65 -12.78 -5.19 -7.59
C ARG A 65 -12.09 -6.53 -7.86
N ASP A 66 -12.84 -7.52 -8.33
CA ASP A 66 -12.32 -8.85 -8.61
C ASP A 66 -11.54 -8.95 -9.93
N ASP A 67 -11.65 -7.94 -10.80
CA ASP A 67 -10.95 -7.90 -12.09
C ASP A 67 -9.59 -7.19 -12.01
N VAL A 68 -9.25 -6.63 -10.83
CA VAL A 68 -8.05 -5.82 -10.64
C VAL A 68 -7.20 -6.31 -9.47
N VAL A 69 -5.92 -5.98 -9.54
CA VAL A 69 -4.94 -6.14 -8.47
C VAL A 69 -4.63 -4.76 -7.90
N ILE A 70 -4.88 -4.55 -6.62
CA ILE A 70 -4.57 -3.30 -5.92
C ILE A 70 -3.39 -3.51 -5.00
N GLY A 71 -2.28 -2.82 -5.31
CA GLY A 71 -1.15 -2.65 -4.40
C GLY A 71 -1.30 -1.33 -3.65
N THR A 72 -1.20 -1.38 -2.32
CA THR A 72 -1.10 -0.16 -1.50
C THR A 72 0.01 -0.29 -0.48
N LYS A 73 0.37 0.84 0.12
CA LYS A 73 1.53 0.94 1.02
C LYS A 73 1.16 1.70 2.28
N TRP A 74 1.91 1.43 3.36
CA TRP A 74 1.86 2.18 4.61
C TRP A 74 3.27 2.49 5.12
N GLY A 75 3.39 3.36 6.14
CA GLY A 75 4.68 3.62 6.78
C GLY A 75 5.53 4.63 6.01
N ALA A 76 4.94 5.75 5.63
CA ALA A 76 5.64 6.89 5.06
C ALA A 76 4.96 8.19 5.45
N GLY A 77 5.75 9.26 5.59
CA GLY A 77 5.24 10.59 5.92
C GLY A 77 4.75 10.74 7.37
N GLU A 78 5.08 9.79 8.22
CA GLU A 78 4.76 9.83 9.65
C GLU A 78 5.72 10.75 10.41
N ALA A 79 5.30 11.19 11.59
CA ALA A 79 6.18 11.94 12.48
C ALA A 79 7.34 11.05 12.99
N ASP A 80 8.48 11.67 13.31
CA ASP A 80 9.71 10.96 13.70
C ASP A 80 9.56 10.06 14.93
N ASP A 81 8.53 10.24 15.74
CA ASP A 81 8.25 9.45 16.94
C ASP A 81 7.32 8.26 16.69
N VAL A 82 6.76 8.12 15.50
CA VAL A 82 5.85 7.02 15.15
C VAL A 82 6.64 5.77 14.75
N ALA A 83 6.29 4.63 15.36
CA ALA A 83 6.79 3.30 15.01
C ALA A 83 5.80 2.63 14.04
N TRP A 84 5.93 2.92 12.74
CA TRP A 84 4.98 2.45 11.72
C TRP A 84 5.09 0.95 11.39
N GLY A 85 6.17 0.30 11.81
CA GLY A 85 6.32 -1.15 11.75
C GLY A 85 5.66 -1.88 12.91
N SER A 86 5.20 -1.17 13.96
CA SER A 86 4.58 -1.81 15.12
C SER A 86 3.24 -2.46 14.76
N ARG A 87 2.93 -3.59 15.40
CA ARG A 87 1.67 -4.32 15.24
C ARG A 87 0.44 -3.41 15.35
N ALA A 88 0.40 -2.54 16.36
CA ALA A 88 -0.73 -1.66 16.61
C ALA A 88 -0.93 -0.66 15.46
N TYR A 89 0.16 -0.10 14.92
CA TYR A 89 0.09 0.81 13.80
C TYR A 89 -0.33 0.09 12.51
N ILE A 90 0.28 -1.04 12.19
CA ILE A 90 -0.03 -1.86 11.00
C ILE A 90 -1.52 -2.21 10.96
N ARG A 91 -2.09 -2.67 12.08
CA ARG A 91 -3.52 -2.99 12.17
C ARG A 91 -4.41 -1.77 11.92
N THR A 92 -4.07 -0.63 12.48
CA THR A 92 -4.82 0.62 12.23
C THR A 92 -4.69 1.07 10.77
N ALA A 93 -3.49 0.98 10.20
CA ALA A 93 -3.20 1.40 8.84
C ALA A 93 -3.96 0.55 7.81
N VAL A 94 -3.96 -0.79 7.97
CA VAL A 94 -4.67 -1.69 7.05
C VAL A 94 -6.17 -1.47 7.07
N GLU A 95 -6.79 -1.31 8.26
CA GLU A 95 -8.22 -1.03 8.36
C GLU A 95 -8.61 0.31 7.71
N ASN A 96 -7.75 1.30 7.85
CA ASN A 96 -7.94 2.59 7.19
C ASN A 96 -7.84 2.47 5.66
N SER A 97 -6.90 1.69 5.13
CA SER A 97 -6.74 1.44 3.70
C SER A 97 -7.91 0.64 3.14
N LEU A 98 -8.34 -0.43 3.80
CA LEU A 98 -9.51 -1.23 3.41
C LEU A 98 -10.77 -0.37 3.32
N ARG A 99 -10.98 0.52 4.31
CA ARG A 99 -12.13 1.43 4.32
C ARG A 99 -12.08 2.43 3.16
N ARG A 100 -10.91 3.02 2.87
CA ARG A 100 -10.76 3.97 1.77
C ARG A 100 -10.91 3.29 0.41
N LEU A 101 -10.36 2.09 0.26
CA LEU A 101 -10.47 1.27 -0.95
C LEU A 101 -11.85 0.60 -1.13
N ARG A 102 -12.73 0.66 -0.12
CA ARG A 102 -14.07 0.06 -0.12
C ARG A 102 -14.04 -1.45 -0.43
N THR A 103 -13.10 -2.16 0.16
CA THR A 103 -12.88 -3.60 -0.05
C THR A 103 -12.53 -4.27 1.28
N ASP A 104 -12.70 -5.58 1.36
CA ASP A 104 -12.36 -6.40 2.52
C ASP A 104 -10.96 -7.03 2.43
N TYR A 105 -10.29 -6.91 1.28
CA TYR A 105 -8.93 -7.40 1.08
C TYR A 105 -8.06 -6.48 0.21
N ILE A 106 -6.74 -6.53 0.44
CA ILE A 106 -5.70 -5.90 -0.36
C ILE A 106 -4.90 -7.00 -1.05
N ASP A 107 -4.65 -6.86 -2.37
CA ASP A 107 -3.88 -7.88 -3.09
C ASP A 107 -2.39 -7.83 -2.73
N LEU A 108 -1.78 -6.65 -2.72
CA LEU A 108 -0.38 -6.45 -2.35
C LEU A 108 -0.25 -5.32 -1.32
N TYR A 109 0.18 -5.66 -0.12
CA TYR A 109 0.38 -4.69 0.96
C TYR A 109 1.88 -4.51 1.22
N GLN A 110 2.39 -3.29 1.08
CA GLN A 110 3.81 -3.03 1.05
C GLN A 110 4.23 -2.07 2.17
N LEU A 111 5.28 -2.41 2.90
CA LEU A 111 5.95 -1.46 3.78
C LEU A 111 6.67 -0.42 2.91
N HIS A 112 6.22 0.84 2.99
CA HIS A 112 6.68 1.93 2.11
C HIS A 112 8.14 2.30 2.39
N TRP A 113 8.51 2.40 3.69
CA TRP A 113 9.86 2.65 4.16
C TRP A 113 10.20 1.72 5.32
N PRO A 114 11.45 1.25 5.43
CA PRO A 114 11.90 0.51 6.61
C PRO A 114 11.64 1.30 7.89
N ASP A 115 11.14 0.63 8.93
CA ASP A 115 10.97 1.25 10.24
C ASP A 115 12.17 0.91 11.15
N PRO A 116 13.02 1.90 11.49
CA PRO A 116 14.17 1.65 12.35
C PRO A 116 13.83 1.47 13.84
N LYS A 117 12.56 1.66 14.22
CA LYS A 117 12.12 1.66 15.63
C LYS A 117 11.50 0.34 16.05
N THR A 118 10.96 -0.41 15.10
CA THR A 118 10.30 -1.68 15.38
C THR A 118 11.19 -2.83 14.96
N PRO A 119 11.38 -3.84 15.81
CA PRO A 119 12.04 -5.07 15.40
C PRO A 119 11.34 -5.67 14.17
N LEU A 120 12.11 -6.06 13.16
CA LEU A 120 11.57 -6.59 11.90
C LEU A 120 10.70 -7.84 12.12
N GLU A 121 11.00 -8.64 13.14
CA GLU A 121 10.21 -9.80 13.56
C GLU A 121 8.78 -9.42 13.94
N GLU A 122 8.60 -8.35 14.75
CA GLU A 122 7.26 -7.87 15.12
C GLU A 122 6.47 -7.40 13.90
N THR A 123 7.14 -6.68 12.99
CA THR A 123 6.52 -6.21 11.74
C THR A 123 6.06 -7.38 10.89
N LEU A 124 6.93 -8.39 10.67
CA LEU A 124 6.61 -9.54 9.84
C LEU A 124 5.55 -10.46 10.48
N GLU A 125 5.57 -10.61 11.79
CA GLU A 125 4.53 -11.37 12.51
C GLU A 125 3.16 -10.68 12.35
N ALA A 126 3.10 -9.36 12.51
CA ALA A 126 1.86 -8.62 12.32
C ALA A 126 1.31 -8.72 10.89
N LEU A 127 2.20 -8.72 9.90
CA LEU A 127 1.83 -8.88 8.49
C LEU A 127 1.34 -10.30 8.19
N ASP A 128 1.99 -11.32 8.73
CA ASP A 128 1.58 -12.72 8.62
C ASP A 128 0.16 -12.94 9.17
N GLU A 129 -0.18 -12.30 10.29
CA GLU A 129 -1.54 -12.32 10.83
C GLU A 129 -2.56 -11.74 9.84
N LEU A 130 -2.24 -10.63 9.17
CA LEU A 130 -3.14 -10.04 8.17
C LEU A 130 -3.38 -10.95 6.97
N VAL A 131 -2.36 -11.71 6.56
CA VAL A 131 -2.51 -12.71 5.50
C VAL A 131 -3.39 -13.86 5.98
N ARG A 132 -3.17 -14.38 7.18
CA ARG A 132 -4.02 -15.44 7.77
C ARG A 132 -5.47 -15.01 7.99
N GLU A 133 -5.70 -13.74 8.30
CA GLU A 133 -7.03 -13.14 8.42
C GLU A 133 -7.71 -12.93 7.06
N GLY A 134 -6.98 -13.08 5.95
CA GLY A 134 -7.48 -12.85 4.59
C GLY A 134 -7.62 -11.38 4.20
N LYS A 135 -7.15 -10.45 5.03
CA LYS A 135 -7.16 -9.01 4.74
C LYS A 135 -6.11 -8.60 3.72
N VAL A 136 -5.04 -9.37 3.61
CA VAL A 136 -3.93 -9.17 2.68
C VAL A 136 -3.63 -10.48 1.97
N ARG A 137 -3.41 -10.45 0.65
CA ARG A 137 -3.05 -11.65 -0.12
C ARG A 137 -1.56 -11.85 -0.23
N TYR A 138 -0.82 -10.77 -0.53
CA TYR A 138 0.62 -10.79 -0.73
C TYR A 138 1.29 -9.62 -0.03
N LEU A 139 2.52 -9.85 0.43
CA LEU A 139 3.34 -8.87 1.12
C LEU A 139 4.45 -8.33 0.20
N GLY A 140 4.86 -7.09 0.42
CA GLY A 140 5.97 -6.48 -0.29
C GLY A 140 6.69 -5.42 0.53
N SER A 141 7.80 -4.97 0.00
CA SER A 141 8.62 -3.88 0.54
C SER A 141 8.84 -2.78 -0.50
N SER A 142 9.11 -1.58 -0.04
CA SER A 142 9.52 -0.45 -0.86
C SER A 142 10.66 0.28 -0.16
N HIS A 143 11.60 0.86 -0.92
CA HIS A 143 12.78 1.55 -0.41
C HIS A 143 13.70 0.71 0.50
N PHE A 144 13.54 -0.60 0.50
CA PHE A 144 14.46 -1.50 1.18
C PHE A 144 15.76 -1.62 0.38
N THR A 145 16.89 -1.59 1.06
CA THR A 145 18.18 -1.97 0.49
C THR A 145 18.22 -3.48 0.25
N GLY A 146 19.14 -3.92 -0.62
CA GLY A 146 19.24 -5.36 -0.93
C GLY A 146 19.47 -6.24 0.31
N TRP A 147 20.24 -5.77 1.30
CA TRP A 147 20.46 -6.52 2.54
C TRP A 147 19.22 -6.58 3.42
N GLU A 148 18.42 -5.52 3.50
CA GLU A 148 17.15 -5.51 4.24
C GLU A 148 16.12 -6.47 3.64
N VAL A 149 16.06 -6.57 2.31
CA VAL A 149 15.22 -7.58 1.64
C VAL A 149 15.64 -9.00 2.04
N VAL A 150 16.95 -9.27 2.06
CA VAL A 150 17.48 -10.59 2.45
C VAL A 150 17.22 -10.87 3.93
N ASP A 151 17.38 -9.87 4.79
CA ASP A 151 17.12 -9.99 6.23
C ASP A 151 15.64 -10.28 6.49
N ALA A 152 14.74 -9.58 5.83
CA ALA A 152 13.30 -9.83 5.92
C ALA A 152 12.92 -11.25 5.46
N ASP A 153 13.50 -11.73 4.37
CA ASP A 153 13.29 -13.10 3.88
C ASP A 153 13.83 -14.15 4.85
N TRP A 154 14.99 -13.89 5.45
CA TRP A 154 15.59 -14.78 6.43
C TRP A 154 14.76 -14.87 7.72
N VAL A 155 14.31 -13.74 8.25
CA VAL A 155 13.44 -13.69 9.44
C VAL A 155 12.13 -14.42 9.17
N ALA A 156 11.46 -14.12 8.04
CA ALA A 156 10.23 -14.78 7.67
C ALA A 156 10.37 -16.30 7.58
N ARG A 157 11.42 -16.80 6.93
CA ARG A 157 11.71 -18.26 6.85
C ARG A 157 11.99 -18.88 8.20
N THR A 158 12.74 -18.20 9.06
CA THR A 158 13.15 -18.72 10.37
C THR A 158 11.95 -18.90 11.29
N HIS A 159 10.96 -18.00 11.23
CA HIS A 159 9.78 -18.00 12.05
C HIS A 159 8.54 -18.65 11.39
N GLY A 160 8.63 -19.00 10.11
CA GLY A 160 7.52 -19.56 9.36
C GLY A 160 6.43 -18.54 9.03
N TYR A 161 6.80 -17.27 8.92
CA TYR A 161 5.90 -16.20 8.50
C TYR A 161 5.78 -16.13 6.98
N GLU A 162 4.69 -15.50 6.51
CA GLU A 162 4.52 -15.19 5.10
C GLU A 162 5.64 -14.27 4.60
N ARG A 163 6.13 -14.54 3.38
CA ARG A 163 7.29 -13.84 2.81
C ARG A 163 6.87 -12.66 1.95
N MET A 164 7.69 -11.62 1.91
CA MET A 164 7.55 -10.56 0.92
C MET A 164 7.90 -11.10 -0.48
N VAL A 165 6.97 -10.93 -1.43
CA VAL A 165 7.10 -11.43 -2.81
C VAL A 165 7.41 -10.32 -3.83
N ALA A 166 7.33 -9.06 -3.41
CA ALA A 166 7.59 -7.88 -4.22
C ALA A 166 8.53 -6.92 -3.51
N ALA A 167 9.37 -6.23 -4.28
CA ALA A 167 10.22 -5.13 -3.85
C ALA A 167 10.12 -3.99 -4.88
N GLN A 168 9.97 -2.75 -4.38
CA GLN A 168 9.82 -1.55 -5.20
C GLN A 168 10.81 -0.46 -4.77
#